data_6544ad26821b5fc8adeb7ff7086eedf4
#
_entry.id   6544ad26821b5fc8adeb7ff7086eedf4
#
_cell.length_a   1.000
_cell.length_b   1.000
_cell.length_c   1.000
_cell.angle_alpha   90.00
_cell.angle_beta   90.00
_cell.angle_gamma   90.00
#
_symmetry.space_group_name_H-M   'P 1'
#
loop_
_entity.id
_entity.type
_entity.pdbx_description
1 polymer ?
#
loop_
_entity_poly.entity_id
_entity_poly.type
_entity_poly.pdbx_seq_one_letter_code
_entity_poly.pdbx_strand_id
1 'polypeptide(L)'
;MRRIPFDYALRNLTRSRIRLAASVIGAALVVVLALAAAGFVRGMQRTLTHHLGLNDNIILMGAGSEEALERSQIDASVAGIAAASIPGIREEAGVVFVSPEINMALPVRLERDDPVERQVVMRGVREVALLVHPEVELVEGRFPRAGENELMAGALAATRLGVPDARAGIGQTIHLDGRDWTIVGRFEAPSTVMDAEIWVPIIDLQIATKREA
;
A
#
# COMPACT_ATOMS: atom_id res chain seq x y z
N MET A 1 15.62 56.99 -16.42
CA MET A 1 15.31 55.57 -16.60
C MET A 1 15.36 55.22 -18.08
N ARG A 2 16.39 54.49 -18.53
CA ARG A 2 16.57 54.06 -19.92
C ARG A 2 15.46 53.06 -20.26
N ARG A 3 14.51 53.40 -21.11
CA ARG A 3 13.51 52.46 -21.64
C ARG A 3 14.25 51.44 -22.52
N ILE A 4 14.22 50.18 -22.13
CA ILE A 4 14.76 49.09 -22.95
C ILE A 4 13.92 49.06 -24.22
N PRO A 5 14.53 49.15 -25.43
CA PRO A 5 13.79 49.17 -26.69
C PRO A 5 13.27 47.75 -26.98
N PHE A 6 12.09 47.46 -26.48
CA PHE A 6 11.37 46.16 -26.71
C PHE A 6 11.24 45.83 -28.19
N ASP A 7 11.01 46.86 -29.02
CA ASP A 7 10.88 46.70 -30.47
C ASP A 7 12.17 46.22 -31.15
N TYR A 8 13.35 46.62 -30.62
CA TYR A 8 14.62 46.17 -31.13
C TYR A 8 14.90 44.70 -30.75
N ALA A 9 14.57 44.31 -29.55
CA ALA A 9 14.70 42.94 -29.09
C ALA A 9 13.79 42.01 -29.88
N LEU A 10 12.53 42.41 -30.12
CA LEU A 10 11.57 41.63 -30.88
C LEU A 10 12.00 41.44 -32.35
N ARG A 11 12.46 42.51 -33.01
CA ARG A 11 12.97 42.49 -34.39
C ARG A 11 14.24 41.62 -34.52
N ASN A 12 15.10 41.61 -33.53
CA ASN A 12 16.30 40.81 -33.56
C ASN A 12 16.02 39.31 -33.32
N LEU A 13 15.02 38.96 -32.50
CA LEU A 13 14.54 37.60 -32.30
C LEU A 13 13.91 36.99 -33.56
N THR A 14 13.16 37.77 -34.33
CA THR A 14 12.46 37.28 -35.54
C THR A 14 13.38 37.15 -36.77
N ARG A 15 14.58 37.79 -36.75
CA ARG A 15 15.52 37.78 -37.87
C ARG A 15 16.16 36.43 -38.15
N SER A 16 16.23 35.55 -37.14
CA SER A 16 16.76 34.19 -37.27
C SER A 16 15.73 33.17 -36.80
N ARG A 17 15.07 32.46 -37.71
CA ARG A 17 14.08 31.41 -37.42
C ARG A 17 14.63 30.32 -36.50
N ILE A 18 15.92 29.96 -36.68
CA ILE A 18 16.57 28.97 -35.81
C ILE A 18 16.74 29.46 -34.38
N ARG A 19 17.14 30.71 -34.18
CA ARG A 19 17.31 31.31 -32.85
C ARG A 19 15.97 31.46 -32.13
N LEU A 20 14.93 31.88 -32.87
CA LEU A 20 13.57 31.95 -32.34
C LEU A 20 13.07 30.54 -31.90
N ALA A 21 13.22 29.57 -32.79
CA ALA A 21 12.82 28.18 -32.48
C ALA A 21 13.56 27.63 -31.24
N ALA A 22 14.87 27.83 -31.15
CA ALA A 22 15.66 27.41 -30.00
C ALA A 22 15.22 28.08 -28.70
N SER A 23 14.90 29.38 -28.74
CA SER A 23 14.39 30.10 -27.57
C SER A 23 12.99 29.62 -27.14
N VAL A 24 12.10 29.37 -28.10
CA VAL A 24 10.76 28.83 -27.82
C VAL A 24 10.84 27.41 -27.25
N ILE A 25 11.66 26.56 -27.85
CA ILE A 25 11.88 25.17 -27.35
C ILE A 25 12.47 25.21 -25.94
N GLY A 26 13.48 26.05 -25.69
CA GLY A 26 14.07 26.20 -24.37
C GLY A 26 13.06 26.68 -23.33
N ALA A 27 12.26 27.68 -23.66
CA ALA A 27 11.20 28.16 -22.75
C ALA A 27 10.12 27.08 -22.51
N ALA A 28 9.69 26.39 -23.57
CA ALA A 28 8.73 25.31 -23.47
C ALA A 28 9.25 24.17 -22.56
N LEU A 29 10.52 23.79 -22.71
CA LEU A 29 11.14 22.77 -21.87
C LEU A 29 11.14 23.15 -20.38
N VAL A 30 11.49 24.40 -20.08
CA VAL A 30 11.45 24.90 -18.69
C VAL A 30 10.02 24.83 -18.11
N VAL A 31 9.02 25.23 -18.89
CA VAL A 31 7.62 25.15 -18.46
C VAL A 31 7.18 23.70 -18.24
N VAL A 32 7.51 22.81 -19.15
CA VAL A 32 7.20 21.38 -19.02
C VAL A 32 7.86 20.78 -17.77
N LEU A 33 9.13 21.08 -17.53
CA LEU A 33 9.83 20.60 -16.32
C LEU A 33 9.21 21.17 -15.04
N ALA A 34 8.84 22.44 -15.04
CA ALA A 34 8.18 23.07 -13.89
C ALA A 34 6.80 22.42 -13.61
N LEU A 35 6.00 22.19 -14.66
CA LEU A 35 4.71 21.52 -14.54
C LEU A 35 4.86 20.06 -14.09
N ALA A 36 5.84 19.34 -14.62
CA ALA A 36 6.14 17.96 -14.20
C ALA A 36 6.53 17.91 -12.73
N ALA A 37 7.41 18.81 -12.27
CA ALA A 37 7.80 18.89 -10.87
C ALA A 37 6.61 19.24 -9.96
N ALA A 38 5.80 20.22 -10.34
CA ALA A 38 4.60 20.59 -9.59
C ALA A 38 3.56 19.45 -9.56
N GLY A 39 3.39 18.73 -10.67
CA GLY A 39 2.53 17.55 -10.76
C GLY A 39 3.02 16.42 -9.84
N PHE A 40 4.31 16.17 -9.82
CA PHE A 40 4.92 15.17 -8.95
C PHE A 40 4.71 15.51 -7.46
N VAL A 41 5.01 16.75 -7.07
CA VAL A 41 4.80 17.20 -5.67
C VAL A 41 3.33 17.10 -5.27
N ARG A 42 2.41 17.52 -6.13
CA ARG A 42 0.96 17.41 -5.85
C ARG A 42 0.50 15.95 -5.78
N GLY A 43 1.01 15.09 -6.65
CA GLY A 43 0.73 13.66 -6.61
C GLY A 43 1.18 13.05 -5.29
N MET A 44 2.42 13.33 -4.89
CA MET A 44 2.98 12.87 -3.61
C MET A 44 2.18 13.40 -2.40
N GLN A 45 1.82 14.69 -2.39
CA GLN A 45 0.99 15.27 -1.34
C GLN A 45 -0.39 14.60 -1.25
N ARG A 46 -1.04 14.34 -2.39
CA ARG A 46 -2.34 13.65 -2.41
C ARG A 46 -2.24 12.24 -1.84
N THR A 47 -1.19 11.50 -2.19
CA THR A 47 -0.96 10.16 -1.64
C THR A 47 -0.81 10.22 -0.11
N LEU A 48 -0.01 11.16 0.41
CA LEU A 48 0.18 11.32 1.85
C LEU A 48 -1.10 11.78 2.58
N THR A 49 -1.87 12.70 1.99
CA THR A 49 -3.10 13.22 2.63
C THR A 49 -4.27 12.25 2.55
N HIS A 50 -4.36 11.39 1.53
CA HIS A 50 -5.39 10.34 1.47
C HIS A 50 -5.24 9.34 2.63
N HIS A 51 -4.00 9.04 3.02
CA HIS A 51 -3.75 8.16 4.16
C HIS A 51 -4.03 8.81 5.52
N LEU A 52 -4.00 10.15 5.60
CA LEU A 52 -4.18 10.89 6.87
C LEU A 52 -5.60 11.45 7.06
N GLY A 53 -6.44 11.46 6.02
CA GLY A 53 -7.66 12.26 6.02
C GLY A 53 -8.99 11.51 5.99
N LEU A 54 -9.01 10.20 5.80
CA LEU A 54 -10.25 9.42 5.70
C LEU A 54 -10.52 8.50 6.90
N ASN A 55 -9.49 8.23 7.70
CA ASN A 55 -9.62 7.30 8.82
C ASN A 55 -9.18 7.98 10.11
N ASP A 56 -10.09 8.11 11.05
CA ASP A 56 -9.81 8.49 12.45
C ASP A 56 -9.12 7.34 13.22
N ASN A 57 -8.41 6.46 12.48
CA ASN A 57 -7.75 5.30 13.05
C ASN A 57 -6.47 5.70 13.79
N ILE A 58 -6.29 5.15 14.98
CA ILE A 58 -5.07 5.29 15.76
C ILE A 58 -4.30 3.99 15.69
N ILE A 59 -3.02 4.08 15.34
CA ILE A 59 -2.12 2.92 15.34
C ILE A 59 -1.40 2.86 16.68
N LEU A 60 -1.56 1.74 17.38
CA LEU A 60 -0.80 1.44 18.58
C LEU A 60 0.45 0.65 18.20
N MET A 61 1.59 1.12 18.66
CA MET A 61 2.90 0.50 18.37
C MET A 61 3.67 0.27 19.66
N GLY A 62 4.59 -0.69 19.63
CA GLY A 62 5.54 -0.90 20.72
C GLY A 62 6.44 0.33 20.92
N ALA A 63 6.74 0.65 22.17
CA ALA A 63 7.61 1.78 22.49
C ALA A 63 8.98 1.64 21.81
N GLY A 64 9.46 2.71 21.17
CA GLY A 64 10.72 2.72 20.43
C GLY A 64 10.62 2.23 18.99
N SER A 65 9.40 2.02 18.46
CA SER A 65 9.16 1.56 17.08
C SER A 65 8.65 2.67 16.17
N GLU A 66 8.72 3.92 16.59
CA GLU A 66 8.17 5.07 15.87
C GLU A 66 8.79 5.27 14.48
N GLU A 67 10.05 4.86 14.31
CA GLU A 67 10.77 4.98 13.04
C GLU A 67 10.63 3.74 12.14
N ALA A 68 10.11 2.61 12.66
CA ALA A 68 10.04 1.35 11.92
C ALA A 68 8.87 0.48 12.40
N LEU A 69 7.72 0.62 11.76
CA LEU A 69 6.51 -0.18 11.99
C LEU A 69 6.79 -1.69 11.99
N GLU A 70 7.68 -2.15 11.11
CA GLU A 70 8.06 -3.57 10.98
C GLU A 70 8.78 -4.12 12.22
N ARG A 71 9.32 -3.27 13.09
CA ARG A 71 10.00 -3.65 14.34
C ARG A 71 9.07 -3.56 15.55
N SER A 72 7.87 -3.04 15.36
CA SER A 72 6.88 -2.95 16.44
C SER A 72 6.45 -4.36 16.84
N GLN A 73 6.60 -4.66 18.13
CA GLN A 73 6.05 -5.86 18.73
C GLN A 73 5.23 -5.46 19.93
N ILE A 74 3.98 -5.86 19.93
CA ILE A 74 3.03 -5.60 21.00
C ILE A 74 2.43 -6.95 21.39
N ASP A 75 2.31 -7.19 22.69
CA ASP A 75 1.64 -8.39 23.21
C ASP A 75 0.19 -8.46 22.70
N ALA A 76 -0.26 -9.65 22.31
CA ALA A 76 -1.61 -9.86 21.78
C ALA A 76 -2.72 -9.41 22.75
N SER A 77 -2.46 -9.41 24.05
CA SER A 77 -3.40 -8.95 25.08
C SER A 77 -3.70 -7.45 25.01
N VAL A 78 -2.78 -6.66 24.45
CA VAL A 78 -2.91 -5.19 24.35
C VAL A 78 -4.12 -4.80 23.52
N ALA A 79 -4.47 -5.55 22.48
CA ALA A 79 -5.67 -5.30 21.68
C ALA A 79 -6.95 -5.36 22.53
N GLY A 80 -7.06 -6.35 23.43
CA GLY A 80 -8.18 -6.47 24.37
C GLY A 80 -8.18 -5.35 25.42
N ILE A 81 -7.01 -4.98 25.93
CA ILE A 81 -6.86 -3.87 26.90
C ILE A 81 -7.25 -2.55 26.23
N ALA A 82 -6.80 -2.30 25.00
CA ALA A 82 -7.15 -1.10 24.24
C ALA A 82 -8.66 -1.01 24.02
N ALA A 83 -9.29 -2.10 23.56
CA ALA A 83 -10.74 -2.18 23.38
C ALA A 83 -11.53 -1.86 24.65
N ALA A 84 -11.04 -2.28 25.82
CA ALA A 84 -11.72 -2.08 27.10
C ALA A 84 -11.43 -0.73 27.76
N SER A 85 -10.27 -0.12 27.48
CA SER A 85 -9.75 1.00 28.26
C SER A 85 -9.76 2.34 27.53
N ILE A 86 -9.77 2.34 26.20
CA ILE A 86 -9.73 3.57 25.42
C ILE A 86 -11.16 4.05 25.14
N PRO A 87 -11.57 5.21 25.68
CA PRO A 87 -12.90 5.73 25.42
C PRO A 87 -13.01 6.25 23.97
N GLY A 88 -14.18 6.07 23.35
CA GLY A 88 -14.47 6.60 22.05
C GLY A 88 -14.06 5.69 20.87
N ILE A 89 -13.55 4.48 21.13
CA ILE A 89 -13.40 3.48 20.10
C ILE A 89 -14.77 3.16 19.52
N ARG A 90 -14.87 3.11 18.20
CA ARG A 90 -16.09 2.77 17.49
C ARG A 90 -16.50 1.34 17.80
N GLU A 91 -17.78 1.17 18.11
CA GLU A 91 -18.42 -0.12 18.27
C GLU A 91 -19.71 -0.14 17.46
N GLU A 92 -19.95 -1.22 16.73
CA GLU A 92 -21.14 -1.40 15.95
C GLU A 92 -21.60 -2.86 16.01
N ALA A 93 -22.87 -3.07 16.31
CA ALA A 93 -23.47 -4.41 16.47
C ALA A 93 -22.70 -5.33 17.46
N GLY A 94 -22.09 -4.78 18.50
CA GLY A 94 -21.31 -5.52 19.50
C GLY A 94 -19.86 -5.85 19.03
N VAL A 95 -19.42 -5.33 17.89
CA VAL A 95 -18.06 -5.47 17.41
C VAL A 95 -17.30 -4.18 17.66
N VAL A 96 -16.25 -4.26 18.47
CA VAL A 96 -15.34 -3.13 18.74
C VAL A 96 -14.32 -3.04 17.59
N PHE A 97 -14.13 -1.85 17.04
CA PHE A 97 -13.25 -1.62 15.90
C PHE A 97 -11.78 -1.55 16.34
N VAL A 98 -11.26 -2.68 16.79
CA VAL A 98 -9.85 -2.89 17.15
C VAL A 98 -9.32 -4.08 16.36
N SER A 99 -8.36 -3.82 15.49
CA SER A 99 -7.72 -4.84 14.66
C SER A 99 -6.28 -5.07 15.13
N PRO A 100 -5.97 -6.21 15.78
CA PRO A 100 -4.59 -6.64 15.94
C PRO A 100 -4.06 -7.13 14.61
N GLU A 101 -2.88 -6.64 14.21
CA GLU A 101 -2.31 -6.93 12.89
C GLU A 101 -0.83 -7.23 12.98
N ILE A 102 -0.37 -8.14 12.13
CA ILE A 102 1.05 -8.43 11.93
C ILE A 102 1.38 -8.08 10.47
N ASN A 103 2.38 -7.24 10.27
CA ASN A 103 2.83 -6.86 8.93
C ASN A 103 4.28 -7.32 8.73
N MET A 104 4.52 -8.14 7.72
CA MET A 104 5.82 -8.74 7.46
C MET A 104 6.10 -8.91 5.97
N ALA A 105 7.32 -8.58 5.56
CA ALA A 105 7.81 -8.97 4.25
C ALA A 105 8.36 -10.40 4.32
N LEU A 106 7.75 -11.30 3.55
CA LEU A 106 8.11 -12.73 3.54
C LEU A 106 8.47 -13.19 2.13
N PRO A 107 9.44 -14.13 2.01
CA PRO A 107 9.72 -14.77 0.74
C PRO A 107 8.66 -15.84 0.46
N VAL A 108 8.06 -15.74 -0.72
CA VAL A 108 7.08 -16.72 -1.22
C VAL A 108 7.52 -17.28 -2.55
N ARG A 109 7.03 -18.47 -2.90
CA ARG A 109 7.17 -19.10 -4.20
C ARG A 109 5.79 -19.35 -4.80
N LEU A 110 5.68 -19.42 -6.12
CA LEU A 110 4.41 -19.75 -6.76
C LEU A 110 4.16 -21.26 -6.79
N GLU A 111 5.24 -22.02 -6.81
CA GLU A 111 5.22 -23.47 -6.75
C GLU A 111 6.34 -23.93 -5.78
N ARG A 112 6.19 -25.12 -5.23
CA ARG A 112 7.15 -25.65 -4.25
C ARG A 112 8.59 -25.67 -4.78
N ASP A 113 8.75 -26.01 -6.05
CA ASP A 113 10.05 -26.16 -6.73
C ASP A 113 10.42 -24.91 -7.56
N ASP A 114 9.68 -23.81 -7.43
CA ASP A 114 10.02 -22.54 -8.12
C ASP A 114 11.39 -22.05 -7.61
N PRO A 115 12.40 -21.91 -8.49
CA PRO A 115 13.70 -21.40 -8.09
C PRO A 115 13.69 -19.93 -7.72
N VAL A 116 12.60 -19.20 -8.02
CA VAL A 116 12.48 -17.77 -7.79
C VAL A 116 11.68 -17.51 -6.52
N GLU A 117 12.34 -16.99 -5.51
CA GLU A 117 11.67 -16.41 -4.34
C GLU A 117 11.29 -14.97 -4.62
N ARG A 118 10.06 -14.63 -4.25
CA ARG A 118 9.49 -13.28 -4.42
C ARG A 118 9.13 -12.69 -3.07
N GLN A 119 9.56 -11.47 -2.81
CA GLN A 119 9.22 -10.77 -1.57
C GLN A 119 7.83 -10.14 -1.70
N VAL A 120 6.95 -10.50 -0.79
CA VAL A 120 5.61 -9.90 -0.67
C VAL A 120 5.35 -9.50 0.77
N VAL A 121 4.60 -8.43 0.95
CA VAL A 121 4.12 -8.04 2.28
C VAL A 121 2.89 -8.89 2.59
N MET A 122 2.98 -9.65 3.66
CA MET A 122 1.87 -10.42 4.20
C MET A 122 1.36 -9.74 5.47
N ARG A 123 0.05 -9.54 5.52
CA ARG A 123 -0.64 -8.98 6.69
C ARG A 123 -1.48 -10.06 7.34
N GLY A 124 -1.17 -10.37 8.60
CA GLY A 124 -1.98 -11.22 9.45
C GLY A 124 -3.09 -10.39 10.08
N VAL A 125 -4.34 -10.72 9.81
CA VAL A 125 -5.51 -9.95 10.22
C VAL A 125 -6.62 -10.84 10.78
N ARG A 126 -7.59 -10.22 11.44
CA ARG A 126 -8.91 -10.77 11.72
C ARG A 126 -9.93 -10.14 10.80
N GLU A 127 -11.11 -10.73 10.67
CA GLU A 127 -12.18 -10.20 9.81
C GLU A 127 -12.59 -8.77 10.17
N VAL A 128 -12.45 -8.37 11.45
CA VAL A 128 -12.68 -7.00 11.90
C VAL A 128 -11.79 -5.97 11.19
N ALA A 129 -10.68 -6.37 10.61
CA ALA A 129 -9.82 -5.48 9.82
C ALA A 129 -10.57 -4.84 8.64
N LEU A 130 -11.53 -5.53 8.03
CA LEU A 130 -12.38 -4.97 6.97
C LEU A 130 -13.28 -3.81 7.47
N LEU A 131 -13.58 -3.76 8.77
CA LEU A 131 -14.33 -2.66 9.38
C LEU A 131 -13.41 -1.52 9.81
N VAL A 132 -12.17 -1.84 10.19
CA VAL A 132 -11.16 -0.86 10.63
C VAL A 132 -10.52 -0.17 9.42
N HIS A 133 -10.41 -0.87 8.29
CA HIS A 133 -9.87 -0.35 7.02
C HIS A 133 -10.99 -0.20 5.99
N PRO A 134 -11.79 0.87 6.05
CA PRO A 134 -12.91 1.07 5.13
C PRO A 134 -12.48 1.27 3.66
N GLU A 135 -11.19 1.54 3.43
CA GLU A 135 -10.59 1.60 2.09
C GLU A 135 -10.37 0.21 1.47
N VAL A 136 -10.47 -0.86 2.26
CA VAL A 136 -10.31 -2.23 1.79
C VAL A 136 -11.68 -2.82 1.48
N GLU A 137 -11.92 -3.09 0.22
CA GLU A 137 -13.16 -3.70 -0.26
C GLU A 137 -12.89 -5.11 -0.78
N LEU A 138 -13.59 -6.11 -0.26
CA LEU A 138 -13.56 -7.47 -0.78
C LEU A 138 -14.38 -7.53 -2.06
N VAL A 139 -13.70 -7.64 -3.21
CA VAL A 139 -14.36 -7.58 -4.53
C VAL A 139 -14.74 -8.95 -5.09
N GLU A 140 -14.06 -10.02 -4.66
CA GLU A 140 -14.33 -11.38 -5.14
C GLU A 140 -14.00 -12.40 -4.06
N GLY A 141 -14.80 -13.47 -3.99
CA GLY A 141 -14.59 -14.56 -3.06
C GLY A 141 -15.02 -14.25 -1.63
N ARG A 142 -14.18 -14.59 -0.65
CA ARG A 142 -14.47 -14.45 0.78
C ARG A 142 -13.22 -14.19 1.62
N PHE A 143 -13.43 -13.79 2.87
CA PHE A 143 -12.37 -13.72 3.87
C PHE A 143 -11.79 -15.13 4.15
N PRO A 144 -10.45 -15.28 4.29
CA PRO A 144 -9.79 -16.55 4.54
C PRO A 144 -10.12 -17.12 5.92
N ARG A 145 -10.26 -18.44 6.01
CA ARG A 145 -10.53 -19.16 7.26
C ARG A 145 -9.24 -19.54 7.96
N ALA A 146 -9.20 -19.34 9.26
CA ALA A 146 -8.07 -19.76 10.08
C ALA A 146 -7.91 -21.29 10.10
N GLY A 147 -6.66 -21.77 9.99
CA GLY A 147 -6.32 -23.17 10.00
C GLY A 147 -6.41 -23.89 8.64
N GLU A 148 -6.93 -23.22 7.60
CA GLU A 148 -7.15 -23.82 6.28
C GLU A 148 -6.03 -23.48 5.27
N ASN A 149 -4.98 -22.75 5.67
CA ASN A 149 -3.94 -22.20 4.80
C ASN A 149 -4.55 -21.41 3.63
N GLU A 150 -5.48 -20.55 3.94
CA GLU A 150 -6.15 -19.68 2.98
C GLU A 150 -5.62 -18.26 3.08
N LEU A 151 -5.70 -17.54 1.97
CA LEU A 151 -5.32 -16.13 1.91
C LEU A 151 -6.22 -15.35 0.96
N MET A 152 -6.18 -14.03 1.07
CA MET A 152 -6.73 -13.13 0.07
C MET A 152 -5.65 -12.19 -0.48
N ALA A 153 -5.75 -11.87 -1.75
CA ALA A 153 -4.77 -11.09 -2.48
C ALA A 153 -5.33 -9.71 -2.85
N GLY A 154 -4.54 -8.67 -2.62
CA GLY A 154 -4.85 -7.33 -3.12
C GLY A 154 -4.76 -7.25 -4.64
N ALA A 155 -5.43 -6.29 -5.24
CA ALA A 155 -5.51 -6.13 -6.70
C ALA A 155 -4.12 -6.02 -7.37
N LEU A 156 -3.14 -5.42 -6.69
CA LEU A 156 -1.77 -5.28 -7.18
C LEU A 156 -0.81 -6.38 -6.69
N ALA A 157 -1.30 -7.41 -5.99
CA ALA A 157 -0.46 -8.51 -5.49
C ALA A 157 0.26 -9.25 -6.64
N ALA A 158 -0.43 -9.52 -7.75
CA ALA A 158 0.17 -10.12 -8.94
C ALA A 158 1.33 -9.28 -9.50
N THR A 159 1.12 -7.98 -9.61
CA THR A 159 2.15 -7.01 -10.03
C THR A 159 3.35 -7.04 -9.09
N ARG A 160 3.10 -7.07 -7.78
CA ARG A 160 4.14 -7.16 -6.76
C ARG A 160 4.94 -8.46 -6.85
N LEU A 161 4.27 -9.57 -7.13
CA LEU A 161 4.88 -10.88 -7.36
C LEU A 161 5.58 -10.98 -8.72
N GLY A 162 5.37 -10.02 -9.63
CA GLY A 162 5.94 -10.04 -10.99
C GLY A 162 5.34 -11.14 -11.88
N VAL A 163 4.03 -11.40 -11.73
CA VAL A 163 3.32 -12.45 -12.46
C VAL A 163 2.05 -11.91 -13.12
N PRO A 164 1.51 -12.60 -14.13
CA PRO A 164 0.19 -12.26 -14.69
C PRO A 164 -0.92 -12.38 -13.63
N ASP A 165 -1.95 -11.55 -13.71
CA ASP A 165 -3.09 -11.51 -12.79
C ASP A 165 -3.74 -12.88 -12.58
N ALA A 166 -3.85 -13.69 -13.62
CA ALA A 166 -4.40 -15.03 -13.55
C ALA A 166 -3.67 -15.95 -12.56
N ARG A 167 -2.41 -15.66 -12.23
CA ARG A 167 -1.60 -16.45 -11.26
C ARG A 167 -1.84 -16.01 -9.80
N ALA A 168 -2.49 -14.88 -9.58
CA ALA A 168 -2.92 -14.41 -8.27
C ALA A 168 -4.47 -14.37 -8.14
N GLY A 169 -5.16 -15.12 -8.97
CA GLY A 169 -6.62 -15.28 -8.95
C GLY A 169 -7.09 -16.31 -7.92
N ILE A 170 -8.41 -16.33 -7.67
CA ILE A 170 -9.05 -17.29 -6.77
C ILE A 170 -8.76 -18.73 -7.23
N GLY A 171 -8.44 -19.60 -6.26
CA GLY A 171 -8.08 -21.01 -6.49
C GLY A 171 -6.61 -21.23 -6.85
N GLN A 172 -5.84 -20.18 -7.09
CA GLN A 172 -4.39 -20.29 -7.24
C GLN A 172 -3.72 -20.48 -5.88
N THR A 173 -2.50 -21.05 -5.90
CA THR A 173 -1.73 -21.32 -4.69
C THR A 173 -0.44 -20.52 -4.68
N ILE A 174 -0.01 -20.19 -3.45
CA ILE A 174 1.29 -19.59 -3.14
C ILE A 174 1.95 -20.50 -2.11
N HIS A 175 3.22 -20.82 -2.32
CA HIS A 175 4.01 -21.64 -1.41
C HIS A 175 4.77 -20.77 -0.41
N LEU A 176 4.52 -20.97 0.89
CA LEU A 176 5.16 -20.26 2.00
C LEU A 176 5.43 -21.24 3.15
N ASP A 177 6.63 -21.23 3.71
CA ASP A 177 7.05 -22.03 4.88
C ASP A 177 6.70 -23.52 4.76
N GLY A 178 6.96 -24.11 3.59
CA GLY A 178 6.70 -25.52 3.33
C GLY A 178 5.24 -25.89 3.14
N ARG A 179 4.32 -24.91 3.07
CA ARG A 179 2.87 -25.11 2.90
C ARG A 179 2.37 -24.42 1.65
N ASP A 180 1.33 -24.99 1.07
CA ASP A 180 0.60 -24.39 -0.03
C ASP A 180 -0.60 -23.61 0.52
N TRP A 181 -0.69 -22.33 0.17
CA TRP A 181 -1.74 -21.42 0.60
C TRP A 181 -2.64 -21.10 -0.58
N THR A 182 -3.94 -21.26 -0.42
CA THR A 182 -4.92 -21.06 -1.49
C THR A 182 -5.50 -19.65 -1.43
N ILE A 183 -5.53 -18.97 -2.57
CA ILE A 183 -6.21 -17.67 -2.71
C ILE A 183 -7.72 -17.92 -2.75
N VAL A 184 -8.46 -17.43 -1.74
CA VAL A 184 -9.91 -17.60 -1.62
C VAL A 184 -10.68 -16.29 -1.73
N GLY A 185 -9.98 -15.16 -1.72
CA GLY A 185 -10.54 -13.84 -1.85
C GLY A 185 -9.62 -12.87 -2.58
N ARG A 186 -10.22 -11.87 -3.20
CA ARG A 186 -9.53 -10.72 -3.77
C ARG A 186 -10.12 -9.44 -3.21
N PHE A 187 -9.26 -8.50 -2.87
CA PHE A 187 -9.67 -7.19 -2.37
C PHE A 187 -9.01 -6.07 -3.16
N GLU A 188 -9.61 -4.92 -3.11
CA GLU A 188 -9.06 -3.66 -3.61
C GLU A 188 -8.89 -2.69 -2.44
N ALA A 189 -7.80 -1.94 -2.47
CA ALA A 189 -7.51 -0.88 -1.52
C ALA A 189 -6.86 0.30 -2.27
N PRO A 190 -7.60 0.98 -3.14
CA PRO A 190 -7.05 1.94 -4.10
C PRO A 190 -6.25 3.04 -3.43
N SER A 191 -5.10 3.35 -4.01
CA SER A 191 -4.17 4.39 -3.52
C SER A 191 -3.51 4.09 -2.18
N THR A 192 -3.60 2.86 -1.67
CA THR A 192 -2.91 2.41 -0.47
C THR A 192 -1.84 1.37 -0.80
N VAL A 193 -0.92 1.15 0.13
CA VAL A 193 0.08 0.07 0.01
C VAL A 193 -0.56 -1.32 0.17
N MET A 194 -1.71 -1.39 0.84
CA MET A 194 -2.46 -2.62 1.09
C MET A 194 -2.92 -3.28 -0.20
N ASP A 195 -3.13 -2.50 -1.27
CA ASP A 195 -3.51 -3.03 -2.58
C ASP A 195 -2.50 -4.02 -3.18
N ALA A 196 -1.24 -3.95 -2.72
CA ALA A 196 -0.15 -4.86 -3.13
C ALA A 196 0.18 -5.94 -2.09
N GLU A 197 -0.60 -6.05 -1.02
CA GLU A 197 -0.39 -7.00 0.07
C GLU A 197 -1.17 -8.31 -0.14
N ILE A 198 -0.77 -9.30 0.64
CA ILE A 198 -1.51 -10.55 0.83
C ILE A 198 -1.98 -10.60 2.28
N TRP A 199 -3.27 -10.82 2.48
CA TRP A 199 -3.87 -10.91 3.80
C TRP A 199 -4.20 -12.34 4.16
N VAL A 200 -3.85 -12.73 5.39
CA VAL A 200 -4.06 -14.07 5.93
C VAL A 200 -4.63 -13.99 7.34
N PRO A 201 -5.27 -15.04 7.86
CA PRO A 201 -5.63 -15.06 9.27
C PRO A 201 -4.40 -14.86 10.16
N ILE A 202 -4.49 -13.98 11.15
CA ILE A 202 -3.35 -13.62 12.00
C ILE A 202 -2.72 -14.84 12.68
N ILE A 203 -3.54 -15.78 13.16
CA ILE A 203 -3.07 -17.02 13.82
C ILE A 203 -2.23 -17.85 12.86
N ASP A 204 -2.63 -17.97 11.61
CA ASP A 204 -1.92 -18.78 10.63
C ASP A 204 -0.56 -18.15 10.28
N LEU A 205 -0.49 -16.82 10.21
CA LEU A 205 0.77 -16.11 10.00
C LEU A 205 1.71 -16.28 11.21
N GLN A 206 1.18 -16.19 12.43
CA GLN A 206 1.95 -16.44 13.66
C GLN A 206 2.57 -17.84 13.67
N ILE A 207 1.78 -18.87 13.32
CA ILE A 207 2.25 -20.25 13.25
C ILE A 207 3.33 -20.39 12.15
N ALA A 208 3.10 -19.85 10.97
CA ALA A 208 4.03 -19.95 9.84
C ALA A 208 5.36 -19.24 10.14
N THR A 209 5.33 -18.13 10.87
CA THR A 209 6.54 -17.33 11.18
C THR A 209 7.16 -17.69 12.53
N LYS A 210 6.55 -18.60 13.30
CA LYS A 210 6.97 -18.98 14.66
C LYS A 210 7.08 -17.76 15.59
N ARG A 211 6.27 -16.74 15.36
CA ARG A 211 6.16 -15.59 16.24
C ARG A 211 5.01 -15.83 17.22
N GLU A 212 5.35 -15.93 18.48
CA GLU A 212 4.40 -15.73 19.56
C GLU A 212 4.17 -14.21 19.64
N ALA A 213 2.92 -13.81 19.60
CA ALA A 213 2.56 -12.40 19.78
C ALA A 213 2.68 -11.99 21.25
#